data_93b45e93bb9689315500e1d41da34d6b
#
_entry.id   93b45e93bb9689315500e1d41da34d6b
#
_cell.length_a   1.000
_cell.length_b   1.000
_cell.length_c   1.000
_cell.angle_alpha   90.00
_cell.angle_beta   90.00
_cell.angle_gamma   90.00
#
_symmetry.space_group_name_H-M   'P 1'
#
loop_
_entity.id
_entity.type
_entity.pdbx_description
1 polymer ?
#
loop_
_entity_poly.entity_id
_entity_poly.type
_entity_poly.pdbx_seq_one_letter_code
_entity_poly.pdbx_strand_id
1 'polypeptide(L)'
;GGVGLALDRMNTIVDIDELNLQVTVEPGVITQVLQEAVAAKGLYYPPAPGSRGSCTIGGNLAENAGGPRAVKYGVTRDFVLNLEVVLPDGEVVWTGANTLKNATGYDLTRLIVGSEGTLGIITRAVLRLVPLPKETRLMLVPFRDERKACEAVAAVFRAGITPSALEFMERDAIDWTLRYVQGVSVSIADDTKAHLLVEVDGNHADVLMRDCETILGVMEQHDCQEVLFAETAAEKEGLWKLRRRVGEAVKSNSVYKEEDTVVPRHALPDLLAKVKEVGARYGFKSVCYGHAGDGNLHVNIIKGDLADTVWQHDLPKAIREIFTYTVSLGGTLSGEHGIGLVQRPYMDIAFSPVQLDLMRRIKNSFDPQGIMNPGKVLPYAPPGTLCQLELQIRP
;
A
#
# COMPACT_ATOMS: atom_id res chain seq x y z
N GLY A 1 8.46 11.41 27.64
CA GLY A 1 8.98 12.40 26.69
C GLY A 1 10.00 11.75 25.77
N GLY A 2 10.22 12.36 24.58
CA GLY A 2 11.16 11.87 23.58
C GLY A 2 11.59 13.01 22.66
N VAL A 3 12.47 12.73 21.71
CA VAL A 3 12.92 13.67 20.70
C VAL A 3 12.25 13.29 19.37
N GLY A 4 11.57 14.24 18.73
CA GLY A 4 11.09 14.12 17.37
C GLY A 4 12.16 14.60 16.40
N LEU A 5 12.55 13.75 15.43
CA LEU A 5 13.48 14.09 14.37
C LEU A 5 12.73 14.32 13.07
N ALA A 6 12.71 15.57 12.58
CA ALA A 6 12.14 15.92 11.29
C ALA A 6 13.22 15.86 10.19
N LEU A 7 12.95 15.13 9.12
CA LEU A 7 13.86 14.93 7.99
C LEU A 7 13.46 15.72 6.72
N ASP A 8 12.45 16.56 6.81
CA ASP A 8 11.91 17.36 5.70
C ASP A 8 12.93 18.34 5.09
N ARG A 9 13.98 18.70 5.82
CA ARG A 9 15.08 19.52 5.32
C ARG A 9 16.13 18.73 4.53
N MET A 10 16.14 17.42 4.63
CA MET A 10 16.97 16.51 3.81
C MET A 10 16.18 16.13 2.56
N ASN A 11 16.02 17.04 1.62
CA ASN A 11 15.09 16.94 0.51
C ASN A 11 15.76 17.10 -0.88
N THR A 12 17.02 16.74 -0.97
CA THR A 12 17.82 16.86 -2.20
C THR A 12 17.75 15.58 -3.03
N ILE A 13 17.49 15.71 -4.34
CA ILE A 13 17.84 14.69 -5.33
C ILE A 13 19.32 14.86 -5.60
N VAL A 14 20.14 13.96 -5.04
CA VAL A 14 21.61 14.12 -5.01
C VAL A 14 22.21 13.87 -6.39
N ASP A 15 21.75 12.82 -7.07
CA ASP A 15 22.22 12.43 -8.39
C ASP A 15 21.20 11.57 -9.13
N ILE A 16 21.12 11.72 -10.46
CA ILE A 16 20.34 10.86 -11.35
C ILE A 16 21.31 10.24 -12.35
N ASP A 17 21.68 8.99 -12.10
CA ASP A 17 22.56 8.19 -12.96
C ASP A 17 21.76 7.56 -14.11
N GLU A 18 21.69 8.24 -15.23
CA GLU A 18 20.97 7.80 -16.43
C GLU A 18 21.57 6.54 -17.06
N LEU A 19 22.86 6.30 -16.88
CA LEU A 19 23.54 5.13 -17.46
C LEU A 19 23.23 3.84 -16.71
N ASN A 20 23.15 3.93 -15.37
CA ASN A 20 22.86 2.80 -14.52
C ASN A 20 21.37 2.71 -14.12
N LEU A 21 20.53 3.66 -14.59
CA LEU A 21 19.11 3.77 -14.25
C LEU A 21 18.89 3.78 -12.73
N GLN A 22 19.55 4.72 -12.06
CA GLN A 22 19.50 4.88 -10.61
C GLN A 22 19.33 6.34 -10.23
N VAL A 23 18.83 6.57 -9.03
CA VAL A 23 18.80 7.90 -8.43
C VAL A 23 19.20 7.81 -6.98
N THR A 24 20.04 8.75 -6.53
CA THR A 24 20.38 8.92 -5.11
C THR A 24 19.59 10.08 -4.55
N VAL A 25 18.83 9.84 -3.48
CA VAL A 25 17.96 10.85 -2.88
C VAL A 25 18.06 10.88 -1.36
N GLU A 26 17.75 12.03 -0.78
CA GLU A 26 17.52 12.21 0.64
C GLU A 26 16.07 11.88 1.03
N PRO A 27 15.79 11.50 2.29
CA PRO A 27 14.50 10.99 2.73
C PRO A 27 13.34 12.00 2.65
N GLY A 28 13.62 13.30 2.76
CA GLY A 28 12.60 14.37 2.68
C GLY A 28 12.14 14.71 1.26
N VAL A 29 12.71 14.10 0.23
CA VAL A 29 12.25 14.31 -1.16
C VAL A 29 10.81 13.84 -1.30
N ILE A 30 9.94 14.71 -1.81
CA ILE A 30 8.54 14.37 -2.11
C ILE A 30 8.50 13.41 -3.30
N THR A 31 7.74 12.34 -3.20
CA THR A 31 7.68 11.27 -4.22
C THR A 31 7.34 11.80 -5.60
N GLN A 32 6.37 12.71 -5.71
CA GLN A 32 6.00 13.31 -6.99
C GLN A 32 7.14 14.14 -7.59
N VAL A 33 7.87 14.89 -6.77
CA VAL A 33 9.03 15.68 -7.23
C VAL A 33 10.11 14.77 -7.83
N LEU A 34 10.39 13.64 -7.17
CA LEU A 34 11.30 12.64 -7.71
C LEU A 34 10.79 12.09 -9.06
N GLN A 35 9.51 11.69 -9.11
CA GLN A 35 8.91 11.15 -10.32
C GLN A 35 8.99 12.10 -11.52
N GLU A 36 8.70 13.39 -11.30
CA GLU A 36 8.79 14.43 -12.32
C GLU A 36 10.22 14.66 -12.78
N ALA A 37 11.18 14.68 -11.86
CA ALA A 37 12.60 14.88 -12.16
C ALA A 37 13.18 13.74 -13.02
N VAL A 38 12.85 12.48 -12.71
CA VAL A 38 13.35 11.34 -13.49
C VAL A 38 12.59 11.19 -14.81
N ALA A 39 11.30 11.54 -14.85
CA ALA A 39 10.48 11.52 -16.08
C ALA A 39 11.03 12.51 -17.13
N ALA A 40 11.52 13.67 -16.72
CA ALA A 40 12.18 14.64 -17.61
C ALA A 40 13.42 14.08 -18.31
N LYS A 41 13.96 12.95 -17.81
CA LYS A 41 15.09 12.20 -18.38
C LYS A 41 14.67 10.90 -19.08
N GLY A 42 13.37 10.70 -19.31
CA GLY A 42 12.84 9.48 -19.93
C GLY A 42 12.89 8.25 -19.02
N LEU A 43 13.03 8.46 -17.71
CA LEU A 43 13.10 7.42 -16.70
C LEU A 43 11.82 7.42 -15.83
N TYR A 44 11.61 6.33 -15.11
CA TYR A 44 10.41 6.15 -14.31
C TYR A 44 10.72 5.52 -12.94
N TYR A 45 10.16 6.12 -11.88
CA TYR A 45 10.08 5.56 -10.54
C TYR A 45 8.64 5.14 -10.26
N PRO A 46 8.30 3.85 -10.40
CA PRO A 46 6.91 3.36 -10.36
C PRO A 46 6.21 3.46 -9.01
N PRO A 47 6.86 3.27 -7.82
CA PRO A 47 6.15 3.34 -6.56
C PRO A 47 5.45 4.69 -6.40
N ALA A 48 4.12 4.65 -6.27
CA ALA A 48 3.27 5.84 -6.32
C ALA A 48 2.11 5.72 -5.33
N PRO A 49 2.33 5.86 -4.01
CA PRO A 49 1.25 5.92 -3.05
C PRO A 49 0.21 6.97 -3.42
N GLY A 50 -1.03 6.78 -3.01
CA GLY A 50 -2.11 7.73 -3.27
C GLY A 50 -1.79 9.16 -2.81
N SER A 51 -0.95 9.31 -1.80
CA SER A 51 -0.43 10.56 -1.23
C SER A 51 0.83 11.11 -1.90
N ARG A 52 1.22 10.63 -3.10
CA ARG A 52 2.50 10.95 -3.77
C ARG A 52 2.86 12.45 -3.83
N GLY A 53 1.86 13.33 -3.83
CA GLY A 53 2.06 14.79 -3.82
C GLY A 53 2.47 15.38 -2.48
N SER A 54 2.43 14.60 -1.41
CA SER A 54 2.77 15.02 -0.05
C SER A 54 3.64 14.02 0.73
N CYS A 55 3.63 12.74 0.37
CA CYS A 55 4.50 11.76 1.00
C CYS A 55 5.95 11.91 0.56
N THR A 56 6.87 11.57 1.45
CA THR A 56 8.30 11.62 1.21
C THR A 56 8.89 10.23 0.93
N ILE A 57 10.03 10.19 0.28
CA ILE A 57 10.74 8.94 0.02
C ILE A 57 11.09 8.22 1.33
N GLY A 58 11.49 8.96 2.37
CA GLY A 58 11.79 8.37 3.70
C GLY A 58 10.56 7.71 4.34
N GLY A 59 9.38 8.31 4.22
CA GLY A 59 8.14 7.70 4.66
C GLY A 59 7.82 6.42 3.87
N ASN A 60 7.93 6.47 2.54
CA ASN A 60 7.71 5.30 1.69
C ASN A 60 8.68 4.16 2.02
N LEU A 61 9.94 4.47 2.34
CA LEU A 61 10.95 3.49 2.77
C LEU A 61 10.60 2.90 4.13
N ALA A 62 10.17 3.73 5.09
CA ALA A 62 9.84 3.29 6.43
C ALA A 62 8.65 2.32 6.46
N GLU A 63 7.63 2.56 5.63
CA GLU A 63 6.41 1.73 5.54
C GLU A 63 6.51 0.63 4.47
N ASN A 64 7.50 0.65 3.60
CA ASN A 64 7.50 -0.15 2.37
C ASN A 64 6.24 0.12 1.52
N ALA A 65 5.93 1.39 1.30
CA ALA A 65 4.72 1.83 0.65
C ALA A 65 4.53 1.20 -0.74
N GLY A 66 3.28 0.87 -1.07
CA GLY A 66 2.85 0.33 -2.35
C GLY A 66 2.22 1.38 -3.26
N GLY A 67 0.93 1.19 -3.54
CA GLY A 67 0.12 2.02 -4.42
C GLY A 67 -0.30 1.33 -5.71
N PRO A 68 -1.07 2.01 -6.58
CA PRO A 68 -1.71 1.41 -7.75
C PRO A 68 -0.79 0.67 -8.72
N ARG A 69 0.48 1.08 -8.76
CA ARG A 69 1.48 0.53 -9.71
C ARG A 69 2.16 -0.74 -9.20
N ALA A 70 1.97 -1.08 -7.93
CA ALA A 70 2.61 -2.23 -7.30
C ALA A 70 2.27 -3.54 -8.03
N VAL A 71 1.07 -3.66 -8.54
CA VAL A 71 0.57 -4.84 -9.28
C VAL A 71 1.45 -5.26 -10.47
N LYS A 72 2.10 -4.31 -11.15
CA LYS A 72 3.01 -4.57 -12.27
C LYS A 72 4.46 -4.44 -11.89
N TYR A 73 4.79 -3.44 -11.09
CA TYR A 73 6.17 -3.02 -10.88
C TYR A 73 6.75 -3.44 -9.53
N GLY A 74 5.91 -3.76 -8.55
CA GLY A 74 6.32 -4.01 -7.18
C GLY A 74 6.19 -2.78 -6.29
N VAL A 75 6.56 -2.95 -5.02
CA VAL A 75 6.46 -1.94 -3.96
C VAL A 75 7.79 -1.20 -3.76
N THR A 76 7.85 -0.24 -2.85
CA THR A 76 9.06 0.56 -2.57
C THR A 76 10.31 -0.30 -2.40
N ARG A 77 10.23 -1.40 -1.63
CA ARG A 77 11.34 -2.34 -1.37
C ARG A 77 12.00 -2.87 -2.65
N ASP A 78 11.21 -3.09 -3.70
CA ASP A 78 11.69 -3.68 -4.96
C ASP A 78 12.53 -2.69 -5.78
N PHE A 79 12.52 -1.42 -5.39
CA PHE A 79 13.26 -0.35 -6.03
C PHE A 79 14.46 0.14 -5.23
N VAL A 80 14.65 -0.32 -4.00
CA VAL A 80 15.78 0.09 -3.15
C VAL A 80 17.00 -0.79 -3.41
N LEU A 81 18.09 -0.17 -3.84
CA LEU A 81 19.37 -0.85 -4.03
C LEU A 81 20.25 -0.74 -2.80
N ASN A 82 20.27 0.43 -2.16
CA ASN A 82 21.16 0.71 -1.04
C ASN A 82 20.61 1.84 -0.17
N LEU A 83 20.92 1.81 1.12
CA LEU A 83 20.54 2.84 2.09
C LEU A 83 21.74 3.29 2.91
N GLU A 84 21.87 4.59 3.11
CA GLU A 84 22.68 5.16 4.18
C GLU A 84 21.80 5.28 5.43
N VAL A 85 22.24 4.68 6.53
CA VAL A 85 21.46 4.58 7.76
C VAL A 85 22.33 5.01 8.93
N VAL A 86 21.77 5.88 9.79
CA VAL A 86 22.34 6.19 11.11
C VAL A 86 21.77 5.21 12.12
N LEU A 87 22.62 4.44 12.74
CA LEU A 87 22.28 3.46 13.78
C LEU A 87 22.03 4.14 15.13
N PRO A 88 21.42 3.45 16.12
CA PRO A 88 21.12 4.03 17.43
C PRO A 88 22.35 4.50 18.23
N ASP A 89 23.53 3.95 17.98
CA ASP A 89 24.81 4.35 18.58
C ASP A 89 25.47 5.53 17.86
N GLY A 90 24.91 6.00 16.75
CA GLY A 90 25.41 7.11 15.93
C GLY A 90 26.32 6.70 14.78
N GLU A 91 26.65 5.42 14.65
CA GLU A 91 27.41 4.93 13.49
C GLU A 91 26.59 5.08 12.20
N VAL A 92 27.27 5.43 11.10
CA VAL A 92 26.66 5.59 9.77
C VAL A 92 27.14 4.46 8.87
N VAL A 93 26.19 3.73 8.31
CA VAL A 93 26.50 2.57 7.47
C VAL A 93 25.73 2.62 6.15
N TRP A 94 26.34 2.05 5.10
CA TRP A 94 25.64 1.68 3.88
C TRP A 94 25.24 0.21 3.95
N THR A 95 23.97 -0.09 3.68
CA THR A 95 23.38 -1.41 3.94
C THR A 95 23.54 -2.42 2.81
N GLY A 96 23.90 -1.95 1.61
CA GLY A 96 23.96 -2.77 0.41
C GLY A 96 25.00 -2.29 -0.61
N ALA A 97 24.67 -2.43 -1.88
CA ALA A 97 25.48 -1.97 -3.01
C ALA A 97 24.58 -1.41 -4.12
N ASN A 98 25.12 -0.51 -4.96
CA ASN A 98 24.39 0.14 -6.04
C ASN A 98 24.30 -0.78 -7.29
N THR A 99 23.88 -2.04 -7.09
CA THR A 99 23.81 -3.06 -8.13
C THR A 99 22.51 -3.83 -8.05
N LEU A 100 21.99 -4.30 -9.18
CA LEU A 100 20.75 -5.10 -9.25
C LEU A 100 20.91 -6.49 -8.62
N LYS A 101 22.14 -7.02 -8.59
CA LYS A 101 22.43 -8.32 -7.97
C LYS A 101 23.42 -8.13 -6.83
N ASN A 102 23.03 -8.53 -5.64
CA ASN A 102 23.89 -8.55 -4.48
C ASN A 102 23.58 -9.77 -3.60
N ALA A 103 24.50 -10.73 -3.58
CA ALA A 103 24.42 -11.93 -2.74
C ALA A 103 25.51 -11.92 -1.64
N THR A 104 26.09 -10.74 -1.34
CA THR A 104 27.18 -10.60 -0.40
C THR A 104 26.64 -10.31 0.99
N GLY A 105 26.57 -11.34 1.84
CA GLY A 105 26.11 -11.22 3.22
C GLY A 105 24.57 -11.21 3.36
N TYR A 106 24.07 -10.78 4.52
CA TYR A 106 22.66 -10.61 4.77
C TYR A 106 22.12 -9.34 4.10
N ASP A 107 20.88 -9.39 3.65
CA ASP A 107 20.18 -8.27 3.03
C ASP A 107 19.67 -7.27 4.10
N LEU A 108 20.58 -6.41 4.57
CA LEU A 108 20.26 -5.37 5.54
C LEU A 108 19.37 -4.29 4.93
N THR A 109 19.48 -4.03 3.63
CA THR A 109 18.65 -3.05 2.92
C THR A 109 17.17 -3.42 3.06
N ARG A 110 16.83 -4.68 2.75
CA ARG A 110 15.44 -5.15 2.86
C ARG A 110 14.95 -5.31 4.30
N LEU A 111 15.86 -5.45 5.25
CA LEU A 111 15.51 -5.48 6.68
C LEU A 111 15.11 -4.08 7.19
N ILE A 112 15.79 -3.04 6.73
CA ILE A 112 15.54 -1.64 7.12
C ILE A 112 14.27 -1.09 6.44
N VAL A 113 14.02 -1.42 5.16
CA VAL A 113 12.80 -1.01 4.46
C VAL A 113 11.58 -1.69 5.10
N GLY A 114 10.59 -0.91 5.49
CA GLY A 114 9.41 -1.37 6.21
C GLY A 114 9.62 -1.57 7.71
N SER A 115 10.73 -1.06 8.28
CA SER A 115 10.99 -1.13 9.73
C SER A 115 10.35 -0.01 10.54
N GLU A 116 9.64 0.92 9.90
CA GLU A 116 8.96 2.05 10.54
C GLU A 116 9.87 2.86 11.48
N GLY A 117 11.15 3.04 11.09
CA GLY A 117 12.14 3.77 11.88
C GLY A 117 12.52 3.10 13.20
N THR A 118 12.21 1.82 13.39
CA THR A 118 12.53 1.11 14.64
C THR A 118 13.94 0.55 14.69
N LEU A 119 14.64 0.46 13.54
CA LEU A 119 16.00 -0.12 13.43
C LEU A 119 17.09 0.92 13.15
N GLY A 120 16.74 2.07 12.63
CA GLY A 120 17.71 3.14 12.30
C GLY A 120 17.02 4.29 11.58
N ILE A 121 17.79 5.34 11.27
CA ILE A 121 17.33 6.54 10.56
C ILE A 121 17.93 6.54 9.17
N ILE A 122 17.10 6.47 8.13
CA ILE A 122 17.54 6.54 6.75
C ILE A 122 17.86 7.98 6.39
N THR A 123 19.09 8.23 5.91
CA THR A 123 19.57 9.55 5.52
C THR A 123 19.78 9.69 4.03
N ARG A 124 19.99 8.57 3.30
CA ARG A 124 20.02 8.52 1.84
C ARG A 124 19.49 7.18 1.33
N ALA A 125 18.98 7.19 0.13
CA ALA A 125 18.57 5.99 -0.59
C ALA A 125 19.08 6.03 -2.03
N VAL A 126 19.58 4.90 -2.51
CA VAL A 126 19.84 4.65 -3.93
C VAL A 126 18.69 3.81 -4.45
N LEU A 127 17.91 4.39 -5.37
CA LEU A 127 16.71 3.78 -5.92
C LEU A 127 16.93 3.39 -7.38
N ARG A 128 16.44 2.21 -7.74
CA ARG A 128 16.40 1.75 -9.12
C ARG A 128 15.34 2.52 -9.89
N LEU A 129 15.63 2.82 -11.16
CA LEU A 129 14.69 3.36 -12.13
C LEU A 129 14.44 2.35 -13.24
N VAL A 130 13.37 2.57 -14.00
CA VAL A 130 13.09 1.84 -15.25
C VAL A 130 12.84 2.83 -16.38
N PRO A 131 12.92 2.44 -17.66
CA PRO A 131 12.53 3.30 -18.75
C PRO A 131 11.06 3.75 -18.61
N LEU A 132 10.79 5.02 -18.92
CA LEU A 132 9.44 5.57 -18.87
C LEU A 132 8.57 4.94 -19.97
N PRO A 133 7.42 4.31 -19.63
CA PRO A 133 6.47 3.83 -20.63
C PRO A 133 5.94 4.98 -21.48
N LYS A 134 5.88 4.77 -22.80
CA LYS A 134 5.48 5.82 -23.78
C LYS A 134 3.97 5.96 -23.89
N GLU A 135 3.24 4.88 -23.65
CA GLU A 135 1.81 4.77 -23.88
C GLU A 135 1.08 4.22 -22.65
N THR A 136 -0.14 4.69 -22.44
CA THR A 136 -1.07 4.15 -21.45
C THR A 136 -2.47 4.05 -22.02
N ARG A 137 -3.24 3.07 -21.54
CA ARG A 137 -4.69 2.97 -21.81
C ARG A 137 -5.41 2.78 -20.49
N LEU A 138 -6.53 3.46 -20.29
CA LEU A 138 -7.28 3.48 -19.04
C LEU A 138 -8.75 3.23 -19.29
N MET A 139 -9.34 2.32 -18.53
CA MET A 139 -10.74 1.95 -18.59
C MET A 139 -11.37 2.02 -17.20
N LEU A 140 -12.61 2.53 -17.12
CA LEU A 140 -13.47 2.38 -15.95
C LEU A 140 -14.57 1.37 -16.29
N VAL A 141 -14.58 0.27 -15.55
CA VAL A 141 -15.46 -0.88 -15.80
C VAL A 141 -16.48 -0.98 -14.67
N PRO A 142 -17.76 -0.66 -14.91
CA PRO A 142 -18.79 -0.76 -13.89
C PRO A 142 -19.39 -2.18 -13.82
N PHE A 143 -19.87 -2.56 -12.62
CA PHE A 143 -20.49 -3.86 -12.33
C PHE A 143 -21.75 -3.68 -11.49
N ARG A 144 -22.77 -4.53 -11.74
CA ARG A 144 -23.99 -4.64 -10.91
C ARG A 144 -23.76 -5.48 -9.65
N ASP A 145 -22.63 -6.18 -9.56
CA ASP A 145 -22.32 -7.11 -8.48
C ASP A 145 -20.85 -6.94 -8.09
N GLU A 146 -20.60 -6.58 -6.82
CA GLU A 146 -19.26 -6.37 -6.27
C GLU A 146 -18.43 -7.66 -6.29
N ARG A 147 -19.08 -8.81 -6.09
CA ARG A 147 -18.42 -10.11 -6.12
C ARG A 147 -17.86 -10.41 -7.50
N LYS A 148 -18.64 -10.17 -8.54
CA LYS A 148 -18.20 -10.36 -9.95
C LYS A 148 -17.06 -9.41 -10.32
N ALA A 149 -17.10 -8.16 -9.86
CA ALA A 149 -15.97 -7.25 -10.02
C ALA A 149 -14.68 -7.82 -9.40
N CYS A 150 -14.75 -8.33 -8.19
CA CYS A 150 -13.60 -8.93 -7.52
C CYS A 150 -13.12 -10.24 -8.19
N GLU A 151 -14.04 -11.10 -8.68
CA GLU A 151 -13.71 -12.33 -9.40
C GLU A 151 -13.01 -12.05 -10.74
N ALA A 152 -13.42 -10.99 -11.46
CA ALA A 152 -12.79 -10.56 -12.69
C ALA A 152 -11.31 -10.18 -12.53
N VAL A 153 -10.91 -9.70 -11.36
CA VAL A 153 -9.51 -9.33 -11.06
C VAL A 153 -8.56 -10.50 -11.32
N ALA A 154 -8.81 -11.65 -10.71
CA ALA A 154 -7.94 -12.83 -10.89
C ALA A 154 -8.01 -13.37 -12.33
N ALA A 155 -9.15 -13.23 -12.99
CA ALA A 155 -9.34 -13.70 -14.36
C ALA A 155 -8.50 -12.91 -15.38
N VAL A 156 -8.29 -11.61 -15.20
CA VAL A 156 -7.40 -10.79 -16.06
C VAL A 156 -5.99 -11.37 -16.09
N PHE A 157 -5.43 -11.71 -14.93
CA PHE A 157 -4.08 -12.31 -14.87
C PHE A 157 -4.03 -13.69 -15.51
N ARG A 158 -5.09 -14.50 -15.35
CA ARG A 158 -5.19 -15.82 -16.00
C ARG A 158 -5.30 -15.71 -17.51
N ALA A 159 -5.81 -14.61 -18.05
CA ALA A 159 -5.82 -14.30 -19.47
C ALA A 159 -4.44 -13.84 -19.99
N GLY A 160 -3.41 -13.78 -19.14
CA GLY A 160 -2.03 -13.46 -19.51
C GLY A 160 -1.70 -11.97 -19.47
N ILE A 161 -2.60 -11.10 -18.99
CA ILE A 161 -2.36 -9.66 -18.91
C ILE A 161 -1.98 -9.27 -17.49
N THR A 162 -0.94 -8.45 -17.36
CA THR A 162 -0.57 -7.79 -16.12
C THR A 162 -0.81 -6.28 -16.27
N PRO A 163 -1.94 -5.76 -15.78
CA PRO A 163 -2.23 -4.32 -15.83
C PRO A 163 -1.20 -3.51 -15.05
N SER A 164 -0.96 -2.27 -15.45
CA SER A 164 -0.15 -1.33 -14.68
C SER A 164 -0.87 -0.78 -13.45
N ALA A 165 -2.20 -0.86 -13.45
CA ALA A 165 -3.05 -0.66 -12.27
C ALA A 165 -4.36 -1.42 -12.45
N LEU A 166 -4.90 -1.96 -11.36
CA LEU A 166 -6.22 -2.58 -11.31
C LEU A 166 -6.84 -2.30 -9.94
N GLU A 167 -7.71 -1.29 -9.91
CA GLU A 167 -8.24 -0.67 -8.70
C GLU A 167 -9.72 -0.99 -8.54
N PHE A 168 -10.13 -1.35 -7.33
CA PHE A 168 -11.53 -1.59 -6.97
C PHE A 168 -12.10 -0.39 -6.22
N MET A 169 -13.36 -0.05 -6.51
CA MET A 169 -14.12 0.98 -5.79
C MET A 169 -15.57 0.54 -5.67
N GLU A 170 -16.09 0.49 -4.46
CA GLU A 170 -17.53 0.34 -4.22
C GLU A 170 -18.32 1.57 -4.69
N ARG A 171 -19.62 1.41 -4.87
CA ARG A 171 -20.55 2.49 -5.23
C ARG A 171 -20.42 3.69 -4.29
N ASP A 172 -20.48 3.48 -3.00
CA ASP A 172 -20.37 4.56 -2.01
C ASP A 172 -19.03 5.31 -2.11
N ALA A 173 -17.93 4.62 -2.42
CA ALA A 173 -16.62 5.23 -2.61
C ALA A 173 -16.64 6.24 -3.77
N ILE A 174 -17.23 5.87 -4.91
CA ILE A 174 -17.34 6.77 -6.07
C ILE A 174 -18.34 7.89 -5.81
N ASP A 175 -19.53 7.60 -5.29
CA ASP A 175 -20.57 8.61 -5.03
C ASP A 175 -20.08 9.69 -4.06
N TRP A 176 -19.33 9.30 -3.02
CA TRP A 176 -18.74 10.26 -2.09
C TRP A 176 -17.66 11.08 -2.75
N THR A 177 -16.84 10.46 -3.58
CA THR A 177 -15.77 11.15 -4.28
C THR A 177 -16.30 12.13 -5.33
N LEU A 178 -17.33 11.78 -6.09
CA LEU A 178 -17.96 12.67 -7.06
C LEU A 178 -18.55 13.93 -6.39
N ARG A 179 -19.08 13.79 -5.16
CA ARG A 179 -19.54 14.95 -4.38
C ARG A 179 -18.39 15.80 -3.84
N TYR A 180 -17.28 15.17 -3.52
CA TYR A 180 -16.10 15.84 -2.93
C TYR A 180 -15.24 16.55 -3.98
N VAL A 181 -15.11 15.97 -5.19
CA VAL A 181 -14.19 16.46 -6.23
C VAL A 181 -14.94 17.33 -7.22
N GLN A 182 -14.40 18.53 -7.50
CA GLN A 182 -14.92 19.42 -8.54
C GLN A 182 -14.31 19.10 -9.91
N GLY A 183 -15.11 19.30 -10.97
CA GLY A 183 -14.64 19.25 -12.37
C GLY A 183 -14.44 17.84 -12.93
N VAL A 184 -14.95 16.81 -12.26
CA VAL A 184 -15.00 15.44 -12.79
C VAL A 184 -16.46 15.01 -12.84
N SER A 185 -16.92 14.54 -14.00
CA SER A 185 -18.26 14.02 -14.19
C SER A 185 -18.14 12.65 -14.85
N VAL A 186 -18.68 11.65 -14.18
CA VAL A 186 -18.84 10.28 -14.70
C VAL A 186 -20.30 9.89 -14.52
N SER A 187 -20.95 9.46 -15.59
CA SER A 187 -22.29 8.93 -15.51
C SER A 187 -22.25 7.52 -14.94
N ILE A 188 -22.98 7.29 -13.84
CA ILE A 188 -23.05 5.99 -13.17
C ILE A 188 -24.51 5.55 -13.17
N ALA A 189 -24.78 4.37 -13.71
CA ALA A 189 -26.13 3.80 -13.68
C ALA A 189 -26.56 3.47 -12.24
N ASP A 190 -27.85 3.61 -11.95
CA ASP A 190 -28.40 3.44 -10.61
C ASP A 190 -28.17 2.03 -10.02
N ASP A 191 -28.11 1.03 -10.89
CA ASP A 191 -27.89 -0.37 -10.51
C ASP A 191 -26.42 -0.78 -10.40
N THR A 192 -25.47 0.13 -10.70
CA THR A 192 -24.05 -0.13 -10.51
C THR A 192 -23.69 -0.22 -9.04
N LYS A 193 -22.94 -1.26 -8.65
CA LYS A 193 -22.51 -1.53 -7.27
C LYS A 193 -21.00 -1.34 -7.06
N ALA A 194 -20.20 -1.58 -8.07
CA ALA A 194 -18.75 -1.45 -7.99
C ALA A 194 -18.15 -1.05 -9.34
N HIS A 195 -16.91 -0.59 -9.31
CA HIS A 195 -16.09 -0.28 -10.48
C HIS A 195 -14.71 -0.88 -10.34
N LEU A 196 -14.18 -1.30 -11.47
CA LEU A 196 -12.75 -1.52 -11.65
C LEU A 196 -12.16 -0.41 -12.52
N LEU A 197 -11.11 0.25 -12.04
CA LEU A 197 -10.28 1.14 -12.85
C LEU A 197 -9.05 0.35 -13.29
N VAL A 198 -8.92 0.13 -14.60
CA VAL A 198 -7.88 -0.73 -15.17
C VAL A 198 -7.00 0.09 -16.08
N GLU A 199 -5.70 0.06 -15.83
CA GLU A 199 -4.71 0.71 -16.69
C GLU A 199 -3.71 -0.31 -17.20
N VAL A 200 -3.34 -0.20 -18.48
CA VAL A 200 -2.20 -0.87 -19.08
C VAL A 200 -1.22 0.16 -19.62
N ASP A 201 0.07 -0.11 -19.53
CA ASP A 201 1.15 0.75 -20.00
C ASP A 201 2.24 -0.03 -20.74
N GLY A 202 2.92 0.65 -21.64
CA GLY A 202 3.96 0.06 -22.47
C GLY A 202 4.49 1.01 -23.53
N ASN A 203 5.13 0.45 -24.57
CA ASN A 203 5.78 1.24 -25.61
C ASN A 203 5.08 1.19 -26.99
N HIS A 204 4.04 0.35 -27.15
CA HIS A 204 3.36 0.10 -28.41
C HIS A 204 1.85 0.19 -28.24
N ALA A 205 1.24 1.19 -28.87
CA ALA A 205 -0.19 1.48 -28.75
C ALA A 205 -1.09 0.32 -29.21
N ASP A 206 -0.70 -0.37 -30.30
CA ASP A 206 -1.43 -1.52 -30.86
C ASP A 206 -1.40 -2.75 -29.95
N VAL A 207 -0.31 -2.97 -29.21
CA VAL A 207 -0.21 -4.02 -28.20
C VAL A 207 -1.15 -3.72 -27.04
N LEU A 208 -1.14 -2.49 -26.55
CA LEU A 208 -2.02 -2.09 -25.45
C LEU A 208 -3.50 -2.15 -25.81
N MET A 209 -3.85 -1.90 -27.08
CA MET A 209 -5.25 -2.06 -27.52
C MET A 209 -5.68 -3.53 -27.48
N ARG A 210 -4.84 -4.46 -27.93
CA ARG A 210 -5.11 -5.91 -27.82
C ARG A 210 -5.21 -6.37 -26.36
N ASP A 211 -4.38 -5.82 -25.48
CA ASP A 211 -4.47 -6.07 -24.04
C ASP A 211 -5.82 -5.59 -23.50
N CYS A 212 -6.27 -4.38 -23.90
CA CYS A 212 -7.58 -3.85 -23.53
C CYS A 212 -8.73 -4.71 -24.05
N GLU A 213 -8.68 -5.18 -25.29
CA GLU A 213 -9.68 -6.08 -25.89
C GLU A 213 -9.75 -7.41 -25.10
N THR A 214 -8.60 -7.97 -24.73
CA THR A 214 -8.53 -9.18 -23.92
C THR A 214 -9.14 -8.96 -22.54
N ILE A 215 -8.81 -7.83 -21.88
CA ILE A 215 -9.37 -7.44 -20.57
C ILE A 215 -10.88 -7.27 -20.71
N LEU A 216 -11.36 -6.56 -21.75
CA LEU A 216 -12.79 -6.34 -21.97
C LEU A 216 -13.53 -7.68 -22.09
N GLY A 217 -13.02 -8.62 -22.87
CA GLY A 217 -13.61 -9.96 -23.00
C GLY A 217 -13.69 -10.72 -21.67
N VAL A 218 -12.72 -10.53 -20.77
CA VAL A 218 -12.77 -11.06 -19.40
C VAL A 218 -13.85 -10.37 -18.57
N MET A 219 -13.96 -9.03 -18.67
CA MET A 219 -14.96 -8.27 -17.91
C MET A 219 -16.39 -8.62 -18.34
N GLU A 220 -16.62 -8.80 -19.64
CA GLU A 220 -17.91 -9.24 -20.21
C GLU A 220 -18.31 -10.63 -19.69
N GLN A 221 -17.37 -11.57 -19.55
CA GLN A 221 -17.63 -12.89 -18.94
C GLN A 221 -18.04 -12.80 -17.46
N HIS A 222 -17.77 -11.68 -16.81
CA HIS A 222 -18.16 -11.39 -15.42
C HIS A 222 -19.32 -10.39 -15.34
N ASP A 223 -20.11 -10.24 -16.42
CA ASP A 223 -21.31 -9.40 -16.50
C ASP A 223 -21.05 -7.92 -16.18
N CYS A 224 -19.96 -7.34 -16.69
CA CYS A 224 -19.73 -5.90 -16.60
C CYS A 224 -20.80 -5.11 -17.37
N GLN A 225 -20.98 -3.86 -17.00
CA GLN A 225 -21.80 -2.90 -17.75
C GLN A 225 -20.97 -2.23 -18.86
N GLU A 226 -21.54 -1.23 -19.51
CA GLU A 226 -20.84 -0.45 -20.54
C GLU A 226 -19.56 0.19 -19.99
N VAL A 227 -18.42 -0.09 -20.63
CA VAL A 227 -17.09 0.33 -20.20
C VAL A 227 -16.77 1.73 -20.71
N LEU A 228 -16.34 2.61 -19.81
CA LEU A 228 -15.82 3.93 -20.18
C LEU A 228 -14.32 3.83 -20.51
N PHE A 229 -13.98 4.13 -21.74
CA PHE A 229 -12.60 4.21 -22.21
C PHE A 229 -12.12 5.66 -22.17
N ALA A 230 -11.03 5.95 -21.44
CA ALA A 230 -10.47 7.29 -21.40
C ALA A 230 -9.55 7.53 -22.59
N GLU A 231 -9.99 8.32 -23.56
CA GLU A 231 -9.25 8.59 -24.79
C GLU A 231 -8.23 9.72 -24.61
N THR A 232 -8.60 10.77 -23.90
CA THR A 232 -7.77 11.96 -23.72
C THR A 232 -7.00 11.94 -22.38
N ALA A 233 -5.91 12.71 -22.34
CA ALA A 233 -5.16 12.90 -21.09
C ALA A 233 -6.03 13.51 -19.96
N ALA A 234 -6.97 14.38 -20.31
CA ALA A 234 -7.88 15.01 -19.34
C ALA A 234 -8.84 13.97 -18.74
N GLU A 235 -9.40 13.08 -19.54
CA GLU A 235 -10.26 12.00 -19.06
C GLU A 235 -9.49 11.03 -18.16
N LYS A 236 -8.28 10.62 -18.57
CA LYS A 236 -7.42 9.77 -17.74
C LYS A 236 -7.13 10.42 -16.38
N GLU A 237 -6.74 11.69 -16.38
CA GLU A 237 -6.49 12.41 -15.13
C GLU A 237 -7.76 12.55 -14.30
N GLY A 238 -8.93 12.77 -14.92
CA GLY A 238 -10.23 12.80 -14.25
C GLY A 238 -10.53 11.49 -13.52
N LEU A 239 -10.40 10.34 -14.18
CA LEU A 239 -10.62 9.02 -13.59
C LEU A 239 -9.60 8.73 -12.46
N TRP A 240 -8.33 9.05 -12.67
CA TRP A 240 -7.32 8.93 -11.63
C TRP A 240 -7.57 9.87 -10.45
N LYS A 241 -8.06 11.08 -10.69
CA LYS A 241 -8.45 12.02 -9.64
C LYS A 241 -9.57 11.46 -8.79
N LEU A 242 -10.59 10.83 -9.39
CA LEU A 242 -11.63 10.12 -8.63
C LEU A 242 -11.00 9.07 -7.72
N ARG A 243 -10.19 8.16 -8.25
CA ARG A 243 -9.59 7.07 -7.46
C ARG A 243 -8.69 7.59 -6.34
N ARG A 244 -7.84 8.58 -6.60
CA ARG A 244 -6.90 9.13 -5.60
C ARG A 244 -7.59 9.88 -4.46
N ARG A 245 -8.78 10.45 -4.71
CA ARG A 245 -9.49 11.28 -3.72
C ARG A 245 -10.52 10.50 -2.88
N VAL A 246 -10.65 9.18 -3.06
CA VAL A 246 -11.59 8.36 -2.28
C VAL A 246 -11.31 8.49 -0.77
N GLY A 247 -10.06 8.33 -0.35
CA GLY A 247 -9.69 8.43 1.07
C GLY A 247 -10.04 9.79 1.69
N GLU A 248 -9.80 10.89 0.96
CA GLU A 248 -10.18 12.23 1.43
C GLU A 248 -11.69 12.42 1.47
N ALA A 249 -12.40 11.89 0.47
CA ALA A 249 -13.86 11.93 0.44
C ALA A 249 -14.46 11.18 1.64
N VAL A 250 -13.94 9.99 1.97
CA VAL A 250 -14.35 9.24 3.17
C VAL A 250 -14.10 10.06 4.44
N LYS A 251 -12.89 10.60 4.59
CA LYS A 251 -12.50 11.45 5.75
C LYS A 251 -13.41 12.65 5.94
N SER A 252 -13.87 13.26 4.86
CA SER A 252 -14.72 14.45 4.91
C SER A 252 -16.18 14.13 5.29
N ASN A 253 -16.62 12.88 5.14
CA ASN A 253 -18.02 12.49 5.36
C ASN A 253 -18.31 11.99 6.77
N SER A 254 -17.35 11.41 7.49
CA SER A 254 -17.58 10.82 8.81
C SER A 254 -16.31 10.62 9.60
N VAL A 255 -16.43 10.45 10.92
CA VAL A 255 -15.44 9.75 11.72
C VAL A 255 -15.34 8.31 11.20
N TYR A 256 -14.14 7.86 10.94
CA TYR A 256 -13.90 6.55 10.32
C TYR A 256 -12.69 5.87 10.94
N LYS A 257 -12.58 4.57 10.71
CA LYS A 257 -11.38 3.79 10.98
C LYS A 257 -11.05 2.98 9.73
N GLU A 258 -9.82 3.11 9.27
CA GLU A 258 -9.32 2.44 8.08
C GLU A 258 -8.47 1.23 8.47
N GLU A 259 -8.76 0.10 7.83
CA GLU A 259 -7.98 -1.12 7.90
C GLU A 259 -7.46 -1.46 6.50
N ASP A 260 -6.19 -1.87 6.42
CA ASP A 260 -5.44 -2.05 5.18
C ASP A 260 -5.15 -3.54 4.93
N THR A 261 -6.22 -4.30 4.71
CA THR A 261 -6.15 -5.76 4.57
C THR A 261 -5.62 -6.20 3.21
N VAL A 262 -4.86 -7.31 3.19
CA VAL A 262 -4.41 -7.94 1.94
C VAL A 262 -4.68 -9.43 1.99
N VAL A 263 -5.18 -9.98 0.88
CA VAL A 263 -5.38 -11.41 0.66
C VAL A 263 -4.82 -11.83 -0.71
N PRO A 264 -4.56 -13.11 -0.95
CA PRO A 264 -4.38 -13.59 -2.32
C PRO A 264 -5.55 -13.12 -3.19
N ARG A 265 -5.26 -12.54 -4.36
CA ARG A 265 -6.25 -11.82 -5.19
C ARG A 265 -7.55 -12.60 -5.47
N HIS A 266 -7.49 -13.93 -5.55
CA HIS A 266 -8.66 -14.78 -5.75
C HIS A 266 -9.61 -14.81 -4.54
N ALA A 267 -9.11 -14.47 -3.35
CA ALA A 267 -9.87 -14.45 -2.10
C ALA A 267 -10.52 -13.08 -1.80
N LEU A 268 -10.26 -12.08 -2.66
CA LEU A 268 -10.82 -10.74 -2.50
C LEU A 268 -12.36 -10.71 -2.40
N PRO A 269 -13.12 -11.48 -3.21
CA PRO A 269 -14.58 -11.54 -3.07
C PRO A 269 -15.04 -12.03 -1.71
N ASP A 270 -14.34 -13.02 -1.15
CA ASP A 270 -14.70 -13.61 0.14
C ASP A 270 -14.36 -12.67 1.31
N LEU A 271 -13.22 -11.95 1.22
CA LEU A 271 -12.87 -10.92 2.18
C LEU A 271 -13.92 -9.79 2.19
N LEU A 272 -14.30 -9.28 1.02
CA LEU A 272 -15.30 -8.22 0.90
C LEU A 272 -16.64 -8.66 1.51
N ALA A 273 -17.11 -9.88 1.17
CA ALA A 273 -18.34 -10.43 1.74
C ALA A 273 -18.25 -10.55 3.27
N LYS A 274 -17.11 -10.98 3.82
CA LYS A 274 -16.90 -11.08 5.26
C LYS A 274 -16.92 -9.73 5.95
N VAL A 275 -16.32 -8.71 5.36
CA VAL A 275 -16.37 -7.33 5.90
C VAL A 275 -17.83 -6.85 6.03
N LYS A 276 -18.65 -7.10 5.00
CA LYS A 276 -20.08 -6.72 5.02
C LYS A 276 -20.87 -7.52 6.05
N GLU A 277 -20.63 -8.83 6.17
CA GLU A 277 -21.25 -9.70 7.19
C GLU A 277 -20.93 -9.19 8.61
N VAL A 278 -19.65 -8.93 8.89
CA VAL A 278 -19.22 -8.42 10.20
C VAL A 278 -19.85 -7.03 10.46
N GLY A 279 -19.85 -6.15 9.45
CA GLY A 279 -20.50 -4.85 9.55
C GLY A 279 -21.98 -4.94 9.92
N ALA A 280 -22.72 -5.81 9.25
CA ALA A 280 -24.13 -6.03 9.55
C ALA A 280 -24.36 -6.53 10.98
N ARG A 281 -23.49 -7.41 11.49
CA ARG A 281 -23.60 -7.97 12.84
C ARG A 281 -23.25 -6.97 13.96
N TYR A 282 -22.23 -6.13 13.73
CA TYR A 282 -21.80 -5.11 14.69
C TYR A 282 -22.46 -3.74 14.46
N GLY A 283 -23.30 -3.60 13.43
CA GLY A 283 -24.10 -2.41 13.15
C GLY A 283 -23.33 -1.27 12.47
N PHE A 284 -22.15 -1.49 11.90
CA PHE A 284 -21.42 -0.45 11.18
C PHE A 284 -21.54 -0.61 9.65
N LYS A 285 -21.42 0.51 8.95
CA LYS A 285 -21.20 0.54 7.51
C LYS A 285 -19.70 0.56 7.20
N SER A 286 -19.31 -0.04 6.08
CA SER A 286 -17.97 0.09 5.53
C SER A 286 -18.02 0.62 4.10
N VAL A 287 -17.04 1.43 3.73
CA VAL A 287 -16.75 1.84 2.35
C VAL A 287 -15.42 1.23 1.95
N CYS A 288 -15.46 0.35 0.95
CA CYS A 288 -14.30 -0.41 0.53
C CYS A 288 -13.82 0.06 -0.85
N TYR A 289 -12.52 0.19 -0.98
CA TYR A 289 -11.80 0.45 -2.22
C TYR A 289 -10.37 -0.07 -2.05
N GLY A 290 -9.60 -0.20 -3.12
CA GLY A 290 -8.21 -0.65 -2.94
C GLY A 290 -7.54 -1.09 -4.23
N HIS A 291 -6.33 -1.60 -4.07
CA HIS A 291 -5.47 -2.10 -5.13
C HIS A 291 -5.81 -3.57 -5.40
N ALA A 292 -6.93 -3.79 -6.11
CA ALA A 292 -7.48 -5.13 -6.31
C ALA A 292 -6.50 -6.08 -7.01
N GLY A 293 -5.68 -5.54 -7.92
CA GLY A 293 -4.63 -6.30 -8.61
C GLY A 293 -3.63 -6.96 -7.68
N ASP A 294 -3.43 -6.41 -6.47
CA ASP A 294 -2.55 -6.93 -5.42
C ASP A 294 -3.31 -7.69 -4.33
N GLY A 295 -4.64 -7.70 -4.39
CA GLY A 295 -5.49 -8.25 -3.32
C GLY A 295 -5.59 -7.35 -2.10
N ASN A 296 -5.15 -6.09 -2.19
CA ASN A 296 -5.21 -5.11 -1.12
C ASN A 296 -6.57 -4.40 -1.11
N LEU A 297 -7.23 -4.41 0.04
CA LEU A 297 -8.53 -3.80 0.28
C LEU A 297 -8.46 -2.85 1.47
N HIS A 298 -8.65 -1.56 1.22
CA HIS A 298 -8.87 -0.55 2.26
C HIS A 298 -10.32 -0.65 2.73
N VAL A 299 -10.49 -1.02 3.98
CA VAL A 299 -11.79 -1.14 4.64
C VAL A 299 -12.00 0.07 5.52
N ASN A 300 -12.77 1.03 5.05
CA ASN A 300 -13.11 2.21 5.84
C ASN A 300 -14.40 1.95 6.62
N ILE A 301 -14.28 1.73 7.91
CA ILE A 301 -15.40 1.55 8.82
C ILE A 301 -15.92 2.93 9.23
N ILE A 302 -17.19 3.18 8.97
CA ILE A 302 -17.82 4.48 9.16
C ILE A 302 -18.54 4.51 10.50
N LYS A 303 -18.23 5.50 11.34
CA LYS A 303 -18.88 5.65 12.64
C LYS A 303 -20.37 5.98 12.48
N GLY A 304 -20.70 6.96 11.64
CA GLY A 304 -22.09 7.42 11.50
C GLY A 304 -22.74 7.66 12.86
N ASP A 305 -23.92 7.08 13.06
CA ASP A 305 -24.73 7.19 14.29
C ASP A 305 -24.40 6.13 15.36
N LEU A 306 -23.30 5.35 15.19
CA LEU A 306 -22.90 4.35 16.18
C LEU A 306 -22.62 5.00 17.55
N ALA A 307 -23.14 4.40 18.60
CA ALA A 307 -22.85 4.81 19.97
C ALA A 307 -21.36 4.72 20.26
N ASP A 308 -20.83 5.66 21.05
CA ASP A 308 -19.40 5.69 21.41
C ASP A 308 -18.94 4.40 22.11
N THR A 309 -19.82 3.78 22.89
CA THR A 309 -19.53 2.49 23.54
C THR A 309 -19.29 1.37 22.53
N VAL A 310 -20.09 1.29 21.46
CA VAL A 310 -19.91 0.32 20.36
C VAL A 310 -18.60 0.63 19.62
N TRP A 311 -18.37 1.92 19.30
CA TRP A 311 -17.17 2.36 18.61
C TRP A 311 -15.88 2.06 19.38
N GLN A 312 -15.89 2.26 20.70
CA GLN A 312 -14.70 2.09 21.54
C GLN A 312 -14.45 0.64 21.97
N HIS A 313 -15.51 -0.15 22.22
CA HIS A 313 -15.39 -1.45 22.86
C HIS A 313 -15.71 -2.64 21.95
N ASP A 314 -16.64 -2.49 21.00
CA ASP A 314 -17.07 -3.59 20.14
C ASP A 314 -16.36 -3.55 18.78
N LEU A 315 -16.08 -2.37 18.24
CA LEU A 315 -15.33 -2.24 16.98
C LEU A 315 -13.96 -2.95 17.01
N PRO A 316 -13.12 -2.87 18.07
CA PRO A 316 -11.87 -3.64 18.12
C PRO A 316 -12.06 -5.15 18.00
N LYS A 317 -13.19 -5.70 18.49
CA LYS A 317 -13.53 -7.12 18.35
C LYS A 317 -13.89 -7.45 16.90
N ALA A 318 -14.69 -6.58 16.27
CA ALA A 318 -15.05 -6.71 14.85
C ALA A 318 -13.82 -6.67 13.95
N ILE A 319 -12.88 -5.74 14.20
CA ILE A 319 -11.63 -5.64 13.46
C ILE A 319 -10.78 -6.92 13.65
N ARG A 320 -10.67 -7.43 14.88
CA ARG A 320 -9.97 -8.69 15.15
C ARG A 320 -10.58 -9.86 14.37
N GLU A 321 -11.88 -9.90 14.23
CA GLU A 321 -12.57 -10.93 13.44
C GLU A 321 -12.27 -10.79 11.94
N ILE A 322 -12.31 -9.57 11.39
CA ILE A 322 -11.92 -9.29 10.00
C ILE A 322 -10.48 -9.74 9.77
N PHE A 323 -9.54 -9.35 10.63
CA PHE A 323 -8.13 -9.75 10.51
C PHE A 323 -7.91 -11.24 10.64
N THR A 324 -8.61 -11.90 11.58
CA THR A 324 -8.53 -13.36 11.73
C THR A 324 -8.98 -14.06 10.45
N TYR A 325 -10.06 -13.58 9.84
CA TYR A 325 -10.53 -14.12 8.56
C TYR A 325 -9.55 -13.81 7.42
N THR A 326 -9.02 -12.60 7.34
CA THR A 326 -7.99 -12.21 6.36
C THR A 326 -6.79 -13.15 6.39
N VAL A 327 -6.26 -13.43 7.59
CA VAL A 327 -5.12 -14.34 7.77
C VAL A 327 -5.51 -15.79 7.43
N SER A 328 -6.75 -16.22 7.74
CA SER A 328 -7.23 -17.56 7.38
C SER A 328 -7.33 -17.79 5.86
N LEU A 329 -7.48 -16.72 5.09
CA LEU A 329 -7.42 -16.73 3.61
C LEU A 329 -5.99 -16.71 3.06
N GLY A 330 -4.97 -16.75 3.92
CA GLY A 330 -3.55 -16.62 3.53
C GLY A 330 -3.10 -15.16 3.36
N GLY A 331 -3.84 -14.21 3.92
CA GLY A 331 -3.55 -12.78 3.85
C GLY A 331 -2.74 -12.24 5.02
N THR A 332 -2.66 -10.90 5.10
CA THR A 332 -1.96 -10.16 6.17
C THR A 332 -2.71 -8.89 6.57
N LEU A 333 -2.29 -8.28 7.71
CA LEU A 333 -3.01 -7.17 8.36
C LEU A 333 -2.83 -5.83 7.67
N SER A 334 -1.69 -5.60 7.02
CA SER A 334 -1.39 -4.35 6.33
C SER A 334 -0.65 -4.63 5.03
N GLY A 335 -1.12 -4.00 3.95
CA GLY A 335 -0.51 -4.05 2.64
C GLY A 335 0.58 -2.99 2.45
N GLU A 336 0.27 -1.76 2.88
CA GLU A 336 1.14 -0.61 2.62
C GLU A 336 1.16 0.45 3.73
N HIS A 337 0.20 0.44 4.69
CA HIS A 337 0.11 1.46 5.73
C HIS A 337 1.02 1.20 6.92
N GLY A 338 1.59 0.01 7.05
CA GLY A 338 2.37 -0.41 8.21
C GLY A 338 1.53 -0.78 9.43
N ILE A 339 2.20 -1.09 10.51
CA ILE A 339 1.61 -1.55 11.78
C ILE A 339 1.51 -0.43 12.81
N GLY A 340 2.57 0.33 12.96
CA GLY A 340 2.67 1.46 13.87
C GLY A 340 2.23 1.15 15.29
N LEU A 341 1.39 2.03 15.81
CA LEU A 341 0.77 1.91 17.14
C LEU A 341 -0.60 1.23 17.06
N VAL A 342 -1.35 1.48 15.98
CA VAL A 342 -2.78 1.15 15.86
C VAL A 342 -2.99 -0.33 15.59
N GLN A 343 -2.21 -0.93 14.70
CA GLN A 343 -2.34 -2.35 14.30
C GLN A 343 -1.54 -3.29 15.20
N ARG A 344 -0.62 -2.76 16.00
CA ARG A 344 0.22 -3.53 16.92
C ARG A 344 -0.54 -4.54 17.82
N PRO A 345 -1.74 -4.23 18.36
CA PRO A 345 -2.49 -5.18 19.19
C PRO A 345 -3.00 -6.42 18.45
N TYR A 346 -2.92 -6.45 17.12
CA TYR A 346 -3.41 -7.53 16.27
C TYR A 346 -2.29 -8.41 15.68
N MET A 347 -1.03 -8.09 15.97
CA MET A 347 0.13 -8.82 15.44
C MET A 347 0.15 -10.32 15.81
N ASP A 348 -0.50 -10.69 16.92
CA ASP A 348 -0.68 -12.08 17.35
C ASP A 348 -1.58 -12.91 16.41
N ILE A 349 -2.36 -12.26 15.55
CA ILE A 349 -3.18 -12.94 14.54
C ILE A 349 -2.32 -13.40 13.36
N ALA A 350 -1.37 -12.56 12.93
CA ALA A 350 -0.53 -12.84 11.77
C ALA A 350 0.73 -13.64 12.13
N PHE A 351 1.23 -13.53 13.36
CA PHE A 351 2.52 -14.09 13.75
C PHE A 351 2.45 -14.93 15.02
N SER A 352 3.10 -16.08 14.97
CA SER A 352 3.29 -16.93 16.14
C SER A 352 4.19 -16.26 17.19
N PRO A 353 4.14 -16.71 18.46
CA PRO A 353 5.02 -16.19 19.51
C PRO A 353 6.51 -16.28 19.15
N VAL A 354 6.93 -17.33 18.45
CA VAL A 354 8.32 -17.55 18.02
C VAL A 354 8.75 -16.48 16.99
N GLN A 355 7.86 -16.14 16.02
CA GLN A 355 8.14 -15.10 15.04
C GLN A 355 8.22 -13.71 15.70
N LEU A 356 7.30 -13.41 16.61
CA LEU A 356 7.33 -12.15 17.37
C LEU A 356 8.59 -12.04 18.25
N ASP A 357 9.04 -13.13 18.86
CA ASP A 357 10.29 -13.16 19.61
C ASP A 357 11.51 -12.94 18.70
N LEU A 358 11.54 -13.55 17.52
CA LEU A 358 12.60 -13.33 16.54
C LEU A 358 12.69 -11.84 16.14
N MET A 359 11.54 -11.21 15.85
CA MET A 359 11.50 -9.78 15.53
C MET A 359 12.00 -8.91 16.70
N ARG A 360 11.67 -9.25 17.96
CA ARG A 360 12.19 -8.55 19.14
C ARG A 360 13.70 -8.70 19.26
N ARG A 361 14.26 -9.89 19.02
CA ARG A 361 15.72 -10.11 19.01
C ARG A 361 16.42 -9.28 17.94
N ILE A 362 15.85 -9.18 16.74
CA ILE A 362 16.36 -8.28 15.69
C ILE A 362 16.34 -6.84 16.16
N LYS A 363 15.19 -6.35 16.67
CA LYS A 363 15.08 -5.00 17.24
C LYS A 363 16.14 -4.74 18.31
N ASN A 364 16.31 -5.65 19.25
CA ASN A 364 17.27 -5.51 20.34
C ASN A 364 18.75 -5.57 19.86
N SER A 365 19.04 -6.28 18.76
CA SER A 365 20.38 -6.28 18.17
C SER A 365 20.74 -4.93 17.56
N PHE A 366 19.77 -4.24 16.94
CA PHE A 366 19.96 -2.91 16.36
C PHE A 366 19.88 -1.81 17.42
N ASP A 367 18.92 -1.89 18.33
CA ASP A 367 18.57 -0.84 19.28
C ASP A 367 18.43 -1.41 20.71
N PRO A 368 19.55 -1.78 21.35
CA PRO A 368 19.52 -2.36 22.70
C PRO A 368 19.01 -1.39 23.78
N GLN A 369 19.04 -0.09 23.52
CA GLN A 369 18.55 0.95 24.42
C GLN A 369 17.05 1.26 24.23
N GLY A 370 16.43 0.77 23.14
CA GLY A 370 15.03 0.99 22.84
C GLY A 370 14.67 2.44 22.54
N ILE A 371 15.59 3.23 21.96
CA ILE A 371 15.40 4.66 21.67
C ILE A 371 14.77 4.94 20.31
N MET A 372 14.86 3.99 19.36
CA MET A 372 14.39 4.17 18.00
C MET A 372 12.91 3.82 17.89
N ASN A 373 12.08 4.83 17.65
CA ASN A 373 10.62 4.74 17.50
C ASN A 373 9.96 3.76 18.50
N PRO A 374 10.13 3.98 19.82
CA PRO A 374 9.76 3.00 20.84
C PRO A 374 8.24 2.75 20.87
N GLY A 375 7.87 1.49 21.13
CA GLY A 375 6.47 1.09 21.30
C GLY A 375 5.67 0.99 20.00
N LYS A 376 6.34 0.95 18.83
CA LYS A 376 5.73 0.72 17.53
C LYS A 376 5.99 -0.70 17.05
N VAL A 377 5.22 -1.14 16.08
CA VAL A 377 5.30 -2.42 15.36
C VAL A 377 5.06 -3.63 16.28
N LEU A 378 5.91 -3.86 17.26
CA LEU A 378 5.87 -5.06 18.10
C LEU A 378 4.94 -4.90 19.30
N PRO A 379 4.05 -5.88 19.58
CA PRO A 379 3.25 -5.87 20.80
C PRO A 379 4.16 -5.97 22.04
N TYR A 380 3.67 -5.40 23.15
CA TYR A 380 4.38 -5.55 24.43
C TYR A 380 4.54 -7.04 24.77
N ALA A 381 5.72 -7.41 25.24
CA ALA A 381 5.90 -8.78 25.74
C ALA A 381 4.94 -9.01 26.93
N PRO A 382 4.27 -10.17 27.01
CA PRO A 382 3.50 -10.52 28.19
C PRO A 382 4.38 -10.40 29.45
N PRO A 383 3.82 -9.93 30.58
CA PRO A 383 4.57 -9.93 31.84
C PRO A 383 5.14 -11.32 32.13
N GLY A 384 6.45 -11.44 32.29
CA GLY A 384 7.14 -12.71 32.51
C GLY A 384 7.84 -13.34 31.30
N THR A 385 7.73 -12.75 30.10
CA THR A 385 8.45 -13.24 28.89
C THR A 385 9.84 -12.63 28.75
N LEU A 386 10.23 -11.72 29.62
CA LEU A 386 11.57 -11.16 29.68
C LEU A 386 12.53 -12.20 30.25
N CYS A 387 13.24 -12.82 29.32
CA CYS A 387 14.61 -13.28 29.46
C CYS A 387 14.92 -14.45 30.41
N GLN A 388 14.68 -15.66 29.93
CA GLN A 388 15.52 -16.79 30.36
C GLN A 388 16.98 -16.70 29.83
N LEU A 389 17.28 -15.73 28.97
CA LEU A 389 18.62 -15.52 28.38
C LEU A 389 19.54 -14.62 29.19
N GLU A 390 19.02 -13.73 30.06
CA GLU A 390 19.87 -12.93 30.95
C GLU A 390 20.50 -13.73 32.09
N LEU A 391 20.04 -14.95 32.34
CA LEU A 391 20.59 -15.80 33.42
C LEU A 391 21.75 -16.72 32.97
N GLN A 392 22.12 -16.73 31.69
CA GLN A 392 23.24 -17.57 31.22
C GLN A 392 24.50 -16.80 30.82
N ILE A 393 24.54 -15.48 30.97
CA ILE A 393 25.76 -14.68 30.75
C ILE A 393 26.05 -13.86 32.01
N ARG A 394 26.43 -14.54 33.06
CA ARG A 394 27.29 -14.02 34.11
C ARG A 394 28.36 -15.07 34.47
N PRO A 395 29.64 -14.65 34.53
CA PRO A 395 30.77 -15.55 34.72
C PRO A 395 30.74 -16.23 36.08
#